data_3c1b12831f818cd04499eaf9b79ddfb3
#
_entry.id   3c1b12831f818cd04499eaf9b79ddfb3
#
_cell.length_a   1.000
_cell.length_b   1.000
_cell.length_c   1.000
_cell.angle_alpha   90.00
_cell.angle_beta   90.00
_cell.angle_gamma   90.00
#
_symmetry.space_group_name_H-M   'P 1'
#
loop_
_entity.id
_entity.type
_entity.pdbx_description
1 polymer ?
#
loop_
_entity_poly.entity_id
_entity_poly.type
_entity_poly.pdbx_seq_one_letter_code
_entity_poly.pdbx_strand_id
1 'polypeptide(L)'
;LPTHSNETILEQLIFQLIAGYDTDASANILRHDPFFQQMLEKSTLASQPSLSRFWDRISESPDALLQLQALNQAMLDKVRIQRNATELVLDLDSTYSDTYGDQEETAFNTHYQTTGYHPLVAFDGLTKDFLKAELRSGNTYCSTGAADFLNPLLEHYNQTVPVSTILVRADSGFAAPELYDLCEEKEHQYVIRLKRN
;
A
#
# COMPACT_ATOMS: atom_id res chain seq x y z
N LEU A 1 -13.52 -25.32 -14.51
CA LEU A 1 -13.25 -24.50 -13.33
C LEU A 1 -11.73 -24.45 -13.13
N PRO A 2 -11.14 -23.32 -12.74
CA PRO A 2 -9.73 -23.26 -12.44
C PRO A 2 -9.40 -24.18 -11.25
N THR A 3 -8.23 -24.80 -11.27
CA THR A 3 -7.78 -25.72 -10.22
C THR A 3 -7.60 -25.02 -8.86
N HIS A 4 -7.31 -23.70 -8.91
CA HIS A 4 -7.11 -22.85 -7.73
C HIS A 4 -8.03 -21.63 -7.84
N SER A 5 -8.76 -21.32 -6.76
CA SER A 5 -9.57 -20.11 -6.67
C SER A 5 -8.66 -18.86 -6.49
N ASN A 6 -9.21 -17.67 -6.71
CA ASN A 6 -8.47 -16.43 -6.46
C ASN A 6 -8.05 -16.30 -4.98
N GLU A 7 -8.90 -16.75 -4.05
CA GLU A 7 -8.62 -16.76 -2.61
C GLU A 7 -7.40 -17.64 -2.29
N THR A 8 -7.36 -18.86 -2.83
CA THR A 8 -6.22 -19.78 -2.57
C THR A 8 -4.93 -19.28 -3.19
N ILE A 9 -4.99 -18.58 -4.33
CA ILE A 9 -3.82 -17.95 -4.95
C ILE A 9 -3.33 -16.78 -4.13
N LEU A 10 -4.23 -15.90 -3.68
CA LEU A 10 -3.88 -14.76 -2.84
C LEU A 10 -3.27 -15.21 -1.51
N GLU A 11 -3.87 -16.21 -0.88
CA GLU A 11 -3.32 -16.84 0.34
C GLU A 11 -1.89 -17.35 0.11
N GLN A 12 -1.66 -18.10 -0.97
CA GLN A 12 -0.33 -18.59 -1.35
C GLN A 12 0.67 -17.44 -1.53
N LEU A 13 0.28 -16.36 -2.23
CA LEU A 13 1.13 -15.19 -2.45
C LEU A 13 1.52 -14.50 -1.14
N ILE A 14 0.56 -14.32 -0.23
CA ILE A 14 0.81 -13.72 1.09
C ILE A 14 1.84 -14.57 1.85
N PHE A 15 1.65 -15.87 1.91
CA PHE A 15 2.58 -16.76 2.61
C PHE A 15 3.95 -16.84 1.94
N GLN A 16 4.03 -16.76 0.60
CA GLN A 16 5.29 -16.63 -0.12
C GLN A 16 6.05 -15.37 0.32
N LEU A 17 5.38 -14.23 0.37
CA LEU A 17 6.00 -12.96 0.83
C LEU A 17 6.46 -13.04 2.29
N ILE A 18 5.64 -13.60 3.18
CA ILE A 18 6.00 -13.82 4.60
C ILE A 18 7.24 -14.71 4.73
N ALA A 19 7.36 -15.73 3.87
CA ALA A 19 8.50 -16.63 3.84
C ALA A 19 9.74 -16.03 3.15
N GLY A 20 9.68 -14.79 2.64
CA GLY A 20 10.80 -14.09 2.00
C GLY A 20 10.94 -14.36 0.50
N TYR A 21 9.93 -14.92 -0.15
CA TYR A 21 9.89 -15.17 -1.58
C TYR A 21 9.09 -14.07 -2.30
N ASP A 22 9.78 -13.08 -2.80
CA ASP A 22 9.21 -11.85 -3.38
C ASP A 22 8.83 -11.95 -4.87
N THR A 23 9.20 -13.05 -5.53
CA THR A 23 8.89 -13.29 -6.94
C THR A 23 7.88 -14.41 -7.15
N ASP A 24 7.01 -14.26 -8.15
CA ASP A 24 6.06 -15.29 -8.55
C ASP A 24 6.76 -16.57 -9.09
N ALA A 25 7.98 -16.44 -9.63
CA ALA A 25 8.79 -17.55 -10.09
C ALA A 25 9.08 -18.57 -8.96
N SER A 26 9.16 -18.13 -7.71
CA SER A 26 9.36 -18.97 -6.54
C SER A 26 8.26 -20.01 -6.35
N ALA A 27 7.04 -19.75 -6.86
CA ALA A 27 5.95 -20.71 -6.85
C ALA A 27 6.30 -22.04 -7.54
N ASN A 28 7.17 -22.04 -8.55
CA ASN A 28 7.57 -23.27 -9.24
C ASN A 28 8.36 -24.25 -8.34
N ILE A 29 9.04 -23.72 -7.34
CA ILE A 29 9.76 -24.51 -6.32
C ILE A 29 8.83 -24.82 -5.15
N LEU A 30 8.19 -23.78 -4.58
CA LEU A 30 7.37 -23.90 -3.38
C LEU A 30 6.15 -24.81 -3.55
N ARG A 31 5.60 -24.91 -4.76
CA ARG A 31 4.49 -25.83 -5.04
C ARG A 31 4.79 -27.29 -4.78
N HIS A 32 6.08 -27.68 -4.75
CA HIS A 32 6.56 -29.03 -4.49
C HIS A 32 7.10 -29.21 -3.07
N ASP A 33 7.12 -28.16 -2.26
CA ASP A 33 7.55 -28.20 -0.87
C ASP A 33 6.45 -28.76 0.02
N PRO A 34 6.62 -29.92 0.65
CA PRO A 34 5.60 -30.55 1.49
C PRO A 34 5.25 -29.71 2.72
N PHE A 35 6.23 -28.99 3.29
CA PHE A 35 6.00 -28.12 4.44
C PHE A 35 5.13 -26.94 4.07
N PHE A 36 5.42 -26.31 2.91
CA PHE A 36 4.63 -25.17 2.41
C PHE A 36 3.19 -25.59 2.04
N GLN A 37 3.04 -26.79 1.46
CA GLN A 37 1.72 -27.39 1.19
C GLN A 37 0.94 -27.66 2.50
N GLN A 38 1.60 -28.20 3.51
CA GLN A 38 1.00 -28.48 4.80
C GLN A 38 0.60 -27.18 5.54
N MET A 39 1.45 -26.16 5.51
CA MET A 39 1.19 -24.86 6.12
C MET A 39 -0.06 -24.18 5.53
N LEU A 40 -0.28 -24.35 4.23
CA LEU A 40 -1.46 -23.82 3.52
C LEU A 40 -2.65 -24.77 3.51
N GLU A 41 -2.51 -25.95 4.13
CA GLU A 41 -3.54 -27.02 4.14
C GLU A 41 -4.01 -27.43 2.73
N LYS A 42 -3.08 -27.43 1.76
CA LYS A 42 -3.34 -27.73 0.35
C LYS A 42 -2.47 -28.89 -0.12
N SER A 43 -3.06 -29.82 -0.85
CA SER A 43 -2.31 -30.93 -1.51
C SER A 43 -1.61 -30.49 -2.79
N THR A 44 -2.04 -29.38 -3.39
CA THR A 44 -1.45 -28.80 -4.61
C THR A 44 -1.47 -27.29 -4.51
N LEU A 45 -0.41 -26.65 -4.97
CA LEU A 45 -0.26 -25.21 -4.98
C LEU A 45 -0.18 -24.68 -6.42
N ALA A 46 -0.55 -23.41 -6.60
CA ALA A 46 -0.54 -22.75 -7.89
C ALA A 46 0.90 -22.64 -8.44
N SER A 47 1.04 -22.81 -9.74
CA SER A 47 2.30 -22.59 -10.46
C SER A 47 2.47 -21.10 -10.80
N GLN A 48 3.70 -20.70 -11.14
CA GLN A 48 3.98 -19.33 -11.61
C GLN A 48 3.02 -18.86 -12.74
N PRO A 49 2.72 -19.65 -13.80
CA PRO A 49 1.75 -19.20 -14.80
C PRO A 49 0.32 -19.02 -14.26
N SER A 50 -0.01 -19.71 -13.15
CA SER A 50 -1.33 -19.50 -12.49
C SER A 50 -1.35 -18.20 -11.70
N LEU A 51 -0.22 -17.81 -11.09
CA LEU A 51 -0.07 -16.52 -10.42
C LEU A 51 -0.10 -15.37 -11.43
N SER A 52 0.61 -15.48 -12.58
CA SER A 52 0.53 -14.47 -13.64
C SER A 52 -0.90 -14.26 -14.11
N ARG A 53 -1.63 -15.33 -14.43
CA ARG A 53 -3.04 -15.23 -14.84
C ARG A 53 -3.97 -14.69 -13.73
N PHE A 54 -3.58 -14.83 -12.47
CA PHE A 54 -4.31 -14.20 -11.38
C PHE A 54 -4.15 -12.67 -11.45
N TRP A 55 -2.94 -12.17 -11.64
CA TRP A 55 -2.69 -10.74 -11.78
C TRP A 55 -3.37 -10.15 -13.02
N ASP A 56 -3.39 -10.88 -14.16
CA ASP A 56 -4.14 -10.47 -15.34
C ASP A 56 -5.62 -10.27 -15.01
N ARG A 57 -6.24 -11.23 -14.30
CA ARG A 57 -7.65 -11.11 -13.88
C ARG A 57 -7.91 -9.98 -12.89
N ILE A 58 -6.95 -9.71 -12.00
CA ILE A 58 -7.03 -8.60 -11.05
C ILE A 58 -6.96 -7.26 -11.81
N SER A 59 -6.05 -7.13 -12.76
CA SER A 59 -5.90 -5.90 -13.56
C SER A 59 -7.11 -5.59 -14.44
N GLU A 60 -7.82 -6.62 -14.89
CA GLU A 60 -9.05 -6.48 -15.67
C GLU A 60 -10.29 -6.13 -14.81
N SER A 61 -10.21 -6.28 -13.50
CA SER A 61 -11.33 -6.01 -12.59
C SER A 61 -11.27 -4.56 -12.09
N PRO A 62 -12.26 -3.71 -12.43
CA PRO A 62 -12.21 -2.29 -12.06
C PRO A 62 -12.25 -2.06 -10.55
N ASP A 63 -12.78 -2.99 -9.78
CA ASP A 63 -12.91 -2.87 -8.32
C ASP A 63 -11.83 -3.62 -7.52
N ALA A 64 -10.95 -4.38 -8.17
CA ALA A 64 -10.02 -5.26 -7.47
C ALA A 64 -9.05 -4.49 -6.57
N LEU A 65 -8.53 -3.35 -7.02
CA LEU A 65 -7.64 -2.52 -6.21
C LEU A 65 -8.36 -1.97 -4.98
N LEU A 66 -9.60 -1.51 -5.14
CA LEU A 66 -10.43 -1.04 -4.01
C LEU A 66 -10.71 -2.16 -3.01
N GLN A 67 -10.96 -3.38 -3.49
CA GLN A 67 -11.17 -4.55 -2.63
C GLN A 67 -9.90 -4.93 -1.87
N LEU A 68 -8.72 -4.86 -2.50
CA LEU A 68 -7.43 -5.10 -1.83
C LEU A 68 -7.13 -4.02 -0.77
N GLN A 69 -7.41 -2.76 -1.06
CA GLN A 69 -7.28 -1.68 -0.10
C GLN A 69 -8.23 -1.86 1.10
N ALA A 70 -9.49 -2.22 0.84
CA ALA A 70 -10.47 -2.49 1.88
C ALA A 70 -10.08 -3.71 2.74
N LEU A 71 -9.52 -4.75 2.15
CA LEU A 71 -9.00 -5.91 2.88
C LEU A 71 -7.84 -5.52 3.79
N ASN A 72 -6.86 -4.77 3.26
CA ASN A 72 -5.74 -4.25 4.05
C ASN A 72 -6.24 -3.43 5.25
N GLN A 73 -7.17 -2.49 5.00
CA GLN A 73 -7.75 -1.65 6.05
C GLN A 73 -8.46 -2.47 7.13
N ALA A 74 -9.27 -3.47 6.73
CA ALA A 74 -9.97 -4.33 7.68
C ALA A 74 -9.01 -5.20 8.53
N MET A 75 -7.87 -5.60 7.97
CA MET A 75 -6.82 -6.30 8.72
C MET A 75 -6.14 -5.36 9.72
N LEU A 76 -5.81 -4.15 9.31
CA LEU A 76 -5.21 -3.13 10.17
C LEU A 76 -6.13 -2.77 11.34
N ASP A 77 -7.42 -2.58 11.09
CA ASP A 77 -8.41 -2.27 12.13
C ASP A 77 -8.45 -3.34 13.21
N LYS A 78 -8.46 -4.63 12.82
CA LYS A 78 -8.41 -5.76 13.76
C LYS A 78 -7.13 -5.73 14.59
N VAL A 79 -5.98 -5.51 13.95
CA VAL A 79 -4.67 -5.44 14.63
C VAL A 79 -4.63 -4.27 15.62
N ARG A 80 -5.12 -3.10 15.23
CA ARG A 80 -5.16 -1.90 16.08
C ARG A 80 -6.08 -2.12 17.30
N ILE A 81 -7.25 -2.73 17.11
CA ILE A 81 -8.16 -3.07 18.20
C ILE A 81 -7.48 -4.05 19.17
N GLN A 82 -6.83 -5.10 18.67
CA GLN A 82 -6.12 -6.07 19.51
C GLN A 82 -4.96 -5.45 20.29
N ARG A 83 -4.26 -4.46 19.72
CA ARG A 83 -3.18 -3.72 20.36
C ARG A 83 -3.67 -2.63 21.32
N ASN A 84 -4.98 -2.35 21.37
CA ASN A 84 -5.56 -1.17 22.03
C ASN A 84 -4.88 0.14 21.59
N ALA A 85 -4.58 0.27 20.29
CA ALA A 85 -3.87 1.42 19.74
C ALA A 85 -4.82 2.60 19.55
N THR A 86 -4.70 3.60 20.42
CA THR A 86 -5.55 4.80 20.42
C THR A 86 -4.89 6.02 19.77
N GLU A 87 -3.63 5.94 19.46
CA GLU A 87 -2.87 7.00 18.79
C GLU A 87 -2.51 6.55 17.37
N LEU A 88 -2.50 7.48 16.43
CA LEU A 88 -2.08 7.25 15.06
C LEU A 88 -1.14 8.37 14.60
N VAL A 89 0.03 8.02 14.12
CA VAL A 89 0.92 8.94 13.43
C VAL A 89 0.90 8.57 11.95
N LEU A 90 0.24 9.39 11.14
CA LEU A 90 0.21 9.22 9.69
C LEU A 90 1.49 9.79 9.08
N ASP A 91 2.46 8.92 8.80
CA ASP A 91 3.65 9.27 8.03
C ASP A 91 3.32 9.26 6.55
N LEU A 92 3.33 10.43 5.95
CA LEU A 92 3.11 10.63 4.53
C LEU A 92 4.47 10.84 3.84
N ASP A 93 4.72 10.05 2.82
CA ASP A 93 5.96 10.13 2.05
C ASP A 93 5.71 9.79 0.58
N SER A 94 6.63 10.17 -0.27
CA SER A 94 6.67 9.75 -1.66
C SER A 94 7.98 9.02 -1.93
N THR A 95 7.87 7.90 -2.60
CA THR A 95 9.03 7.10 -2.97
C THR A 95 9.19 7.09 -4.48
N TYR A 96 10.25 6.47 -4.92
CA TYR A 96 10.58 6.36 -6.31
C TYR A 96 10.58 4.89 -6.73
N SER A 97 10.07 4.63 -7.93
CA SER A 97 10.09 3.30 -8.55
C SER A 97 10.52 3.44 -10.00
N ASP A 98 11.75 3.04 -10.30
CA ASP A 98 12.24 2.99 -11.66
C ASP A 98 11.54 1.90 -12.48
N THR A 99 11.49 2.15 -13.79
CA THR A 99 10.89 1.21 -14.73
C THR A 99 11.83 0.99 -15.91
N TYR A 100 11.68 -0.16 -16.53
CA TYR A 100 12.42 -0.52 -17.73
C TYR A 100 11.47 -0.63 -18.91
N GLY A 101 11.87 -0.07 -20.06
CA GLY A 101 11.05 -0.01 -21.25
C GLY A 101 9.90 1.02 -21.16
N ASP A 102 8.98 0.91 -22.09
CA ASP A 102 7.83 1.82 -22.19
C ASP A 102 6.68 1.29 -21.31
N GLN A 103 6.60 1.79 -20.09
CA GLN A 103 5.50 1.53 -19.18
C GLN A 103 4.47 2.66 -19.26
N GLU A 104 3.19 2.32 -19.12
CA GLU A 104 2.09 3.28 -19.17
C GLU A 104 2.24 4.34 -18.05
N GLU A 105 2.00 5.60 -18.37
CA GLU A 105 2.06 6.75 -17.44
C GLU A 105 3.42 6.98 -16.74
N THR A 106 4.51 6.35 -17.18
CA THR A 106 5.83 6.69 -16.65
C THR A 106 6.31 8.04 -17.14
N ALA A 107 7.08 8.73 -16.30
CA ALA A 107 7.71 10.00 -16.65
C ALA A 107 9.10 10.15 -16.02
N PHE A 108 9.89 11.05 -16.60
CA PHE A 108 11.22 11.37 -16.08
C PHE A 108 11.11 12.20 -14.79
N ASN A 109 11.72 11.69 -13.73
CA ASN A 109 11.82 12.39 -12.45
C ASN A 109 13.15 13.12 -12.38
N THR A 110 13.09 14.46 -12.28
CA THR A 110 14.29 15.31 -12.26
C THR A 110 15.06 15.22 -10.95
N HIS A 111 14.42 14.85 -9.85
CA HIS A 111 15.08 14.68 -8.55
C HIS A 111 15.92 13.40 -8.52
N TYR A 112 15.34 12.29 -9.00
CA TYR A 112 16.00 10.97 -9.02
C TYR A 112 16.79 10.72 -10.31
N GLN A 113 16.67 11.59 -11.32
CA GLN A 113 17.36 11.50 -12.62
C GLN A 113 17.06 10.20 -13.38
N THR A 114 15.83 9.74 -13.35
CA THR A 114 15.41 8.48 -13.96
C THR A 114 13.94 8.50 -14.37
N THR A 115 13.55 7.57 -15.25
CA THR A 115 12.16 7.40 -15.69
C THR A 115 11.48 6.31 -14.86
N GLY A 116 10.27 6.58 -14.40
CA GLY A 116 9.50 5.63 -13.61
C GLY A 116 8.25 6.27 -13.01
N TYR A 117 7.87 5.77 -11.85
CA TYR A 117 6.76 6.26 -11.05
C TYR A 117 7.24 7.01 -9.80
N HIS A 118 6.36 7.81 -9.23
CA HIS A 118 6.57 8.53 -7.97
C HIS A 118 5.40 8.25 -7.01
N PRO A 119 5.31 7.01 -6.47
CA PRO A 119 4.23 6.61 -5.59
C PRO A 119 4.14 7.48 -4.34
N LEU A 120 2.90 7.76 -3.93
CA LEU A 120 2.57 8.34 -2.64
C LEU A 120 2.22 7.22 -1.68
N VAL A 121 2.76 7.26 -0.47
CA VAL A 121 2.60 6.20 0.53
C VAL A 121 2.25 6.79 1.90
N ALA A 122 1.45 6.06 2.67
CA ALA A 122 1.15 6.37 4.05
C ALA A 122 1.42 5.15 4.94
N PHE A 123 2.09 5.41 6.07
CA PHE A 123 2.37 4.42 7.10
C PHE A 123 1.92 4.91 8.47
N ASP A 124 1.65 3.98 9.38
CA ASP A 124 1.59 4.32 10.80
C ASP A 124 3.02 4.49 11.33
N GLY A 125 3.39 5.70 11.69
CA GLY A 125 4.73 6.04 12.19
C GLY A 125 5.09 5.37 13.52
N LEU A 126 4.11 4.90 14.29
CA LEU A 126 4.33 4.20 15.55
C LEU A 126 4.57 2.70 15.35
N THR A 127 3.74 2.06 14.52
CA THR A 127 3.76 0.60 14.33
C THR A 127 4.49 0.16 13.07
N LYS A 128 4.70 1.08 12.14
CA LYS A 128 5.23 0.86 10.79
C LYS A 128 4.29 0.08 9.87
N ASP A 129 3.03 -0.03 10.27
CA ASP A 129 2.02 -0.67 9.44
C ASP A 129 1.79 0.15 8.16
N PHE A 130 1.74 -0.52 7.01
CA PHE A 130 1.42 0.09 5.72
C PHE A 130 -0.08 0.39 5.64
N LEU A 131 -0.46 1.65 5.43
CA LEU A 131 -1.85 2.09 5.43
C LEU A 131 -2.41 2.18 4.01
N LYS A 132 -1.71 2.88 3.12
CA LYS A 132 -2.20 3.15 1.76
C LYS A 132 -1.04 3.49 0.83
N ALA A 133 -1.21 3.18 -0.45
CA ALA A 133 -0.37 3.71 -1.53
C ALA A 133 -1.21 4.13 -2.73
N GLU A 134 -0.66 5.05 -3.51
CA GLU A 134 -1.18 5.47 -4.81
C GLU A 134 -0.02 5.54 -5.81
N LEU A 135 -0.16 4.86 -6.94
CA LEU A 135 0.80 4.93 -8.02
C LEU A 135 0.58 6.24 -8.80
N ARG A 136 1.65 7.00 -8.98
CA ARG A 136 1.61 8.30 -9.69
C ARG A 136 2.73 8.37 -10.72
N SER A 137 2.52 9.15 -11.76
CA SER A 137 3.55 9.42 -12.76
C SER A 137 4.82 9.98 -12.12
N GLY A 138 5.99 9.62 -12.65
CA GLY A 138 7.30 9.97 -12.09
C GLY A 138 7.58 11.46 -11.93
N ASN A 139 6.92 12.31 -12.73
CA ASN A 139 7.04 13.78 -12.65
C ASN A 139 6.02 14.45 -11.70
N THR A 140 5.18 13.67 -11.01
CA THR A 140 4.21 14.20 -10.04
C THR A 140 4.94 14.76 -8.82
N TYR A 141 4.62 15.98 -8.43
CA TYR A 141 5.22 16.59 -7.24
C TYR A 141 4.66 15.96 -5.94
N CYS A 142 5.45 15.93 -4.86
CA CYS A 142 5.10 15.24 -3.62
C CYS A 142 3.71 15.62 -3.09
N SER A 143 3.41 16.94 -2.98
CA SER A 143 2.15 17.42 -2.42
C SER A 143 0.95 17.32 -3.37
N THR A 144 1.17 17.04 -4.67
CA THR A 144 0.05 16.94 -5.63
C THR A 144 -0.89 15.80 -5.23
N GLY A 145 -2.16 16.11 -4.99
CA GLY A 145 -3.18 15.13 -4.58
C GLY A 145 -3.02 14.58 -3.17
N ALA A 146 -2.06 15.07 -2.37
CA ALA A 146 -1.78 14.54 -1.03
C ALA A 146 -2.98 14.68 -0.07
N ALA A 147 -3.72 15.79 -0.14
CA ALA A 147 -4.92 15.99 0.66
C ALA A 147 -6.04 14.99 0.29
N ASP A 148 -6.32 14.81 -1.00
CA ASP A 148 -7.30 13.84 -1.49
C ASP A 148 -6.92 12.39 -1.14
N PHE A 149 -5.62 12.09 -1.20
CA PHE A 149 -5.10 10.80 -0.80
C PHE A 149 -5.31 10.52 0.68
N LEU A 150 -5.09 11.53 1.54
CA LEU A 150 -5.10 11.40 2.99
C LEU A 150 -6.51 11.47 3.58
N ASN A 151 -7.41 12.28 3.00
CA ASN A 151 -8.75 12.52 3.54
C ASN A 151 -9.55 11.24 3.86
N PRO A 152 -9.62 10.21 2.98
CA PRO A 152 -10.33 8.98 3.30
C PRO A 152 -9.73 8.21 4.49
N LEU A 153 -8.42 8.26 4.69
CA LEU A 153 -7.77 7.65 5.87
C LEU A 153 -8.16 8.38 7.16
N LEU A 154 -8.14 9.71 7.15
CA LEU A 154 -8.55 10.52 8.30
C LEU A 154 -10.02 10.26 8.66
N GLU A 155 -10.90 10.21 7.66
CA GLU A 155 -12.32 9.91 7.86
C GLU A 155 -12.54 8.52 8.45
N HIS A 156 -11.82 7.52 7.91
CA HIS A 156 -11.93 6.14 8.38
C HIS A 156 -11.53 6.03 9.86
N TYR A 157 -10.38 6.56 10.24
CA TYR A 157 -9.89 6.49 11.61
C TYR A 157 -10.68 7.35 12.61
N ASN A 158 -11.34 8.38 12.14
CA ASN A 158 -12.27 9.15 12.98
C ASN A 158 -13.57 8.42 13.28
N GLN A 159 -14.03 7.55 12.37
CA GLN A 159 -15.37 6.95 12.45
C GLN A 159 -15.35 5.49 12.93
N THR A 160 -14.33 4.74 12.59
CA THR A 160 -14.38 3.27 12.64
C THR A 160 -13.54 2.68 13.76
N VAL A 161 -12.46 3.32 14.15
CA VAL A 161 -11.50 2.82 15.15
C VAL A 161 -11.41 3.83 16.29
N PRO A 162 -11.30 3.39 17.55
CA PRO A 162 -11.17 4.30 18.69
C PRO A 162 -9.80 4.99 18.71
N VAL A 163 -9.56 5.87 17.75
CA VAL A 163 -8.36 6.70 17.69
C VAL A 163 -8.67 8.04 18.36
N SER A 164 -7.96 8.34 19.44
CA SER A 164 -8.12 9.57 20.21
C SER A 164 -7.30 10.74 19.68
N THR A 165 -6.20 10.42 18.99
CA THR A 165 -5.26 11.43 18.46
C THR A 165 -4.69 10.97 17.13
N ILE A 166 -4.80 11.83 16.13
CA ILE A 166 -4.17 11.67 14.82
C ILE A 166 -3.15 12.79 14.63
N LEU A 167 -1.91 12.42 14.35
CA LEU A 167 -0.83 13.33 13.97
C LEU A 167 -0.41 13.04 12.54
N VAL A 168 -0.57 13.98 11.63
CA VAL A 168 -0.04 13.90 10.27
C VAL A 168 1.41 14.39 10.26
N ARG A 169 2.32 13.57 9.75
CA ARG A 169 3.74 13.89 9.66
C ARG A 169 4.24 13.74 8.22
N ALA A 170 4.96 14.74 7.72
CA ALA A 170 5.51 14.72 6.37
C ALA A 170 6.77 15.58 6.26
N ASP A 171 7.52 15.38 5.19
CA ASP A 171 8.67 16.21 4.85
C ASP A 171 8.28 17.54 4.18
N SER A 172 9.27 18.32 3.78
CA SER A 172 9.04 19.63 3.15
C SER A 172 8.48 19.57 1.73
N GLY A 173 8.45 18.41 1.11
CA GLY A 173 7.80 18.19 -0.19
C GLY A 173 6.27 18.30 -0.09
N PHE A 174 5.74 18.11 1.10
CA PHE A 174 4.31 18.15 1.41
C PHE A 174 3.85 19.48 2.04
N ALA A 175 4.74 20.47 2.16
CA ALA A 175 4.38 21.77 2.70
C ALA A 175 3.51 22.56 1.71
N ALA A 176 2.21 22.29 1.70
CA ALA A 176 1.21 22.86 0.80
C ALA A 176 -0.06 23.26 1.55
N PRO A 177 -0.70 24.38 1.18
CA PRO A 177 -1.89 24.88 1.85
C PRO A 177 -3.00 23.83 1.96
N GLU A 178 -3.26 23.08 0.91
CA GLU A 178 -4.34 22.09 0.84
C GLU A 178 -4.21 21.00 1.93
N LEU A 179 -2.98 20.64 2.29
CA LEU A 179 -2.74 19.65 3.35
C LEU A 179 -2.92 20.26 4.74
N TYR A 180 -2.51 21.52 4.93
CA TYR A 180 -2.74 22.24 6.18
C TYR A 180 -4.23 22.45 6.40
N ASP A 181 -4.94 22.97 5.39
CA ASP A 181 -6.37 23.20 5.43
C ASP A 181 -7.15 21.93 5.77
N LEU A 182 -6.79 20.79 5.17
CA LEU A 182 -7.38 19.49 5.49
C LEU A 182 -7.17 19.12 6.97
N CYS A 183 -5.97 19.26 7.51
CA CYS A 183 -5.68 18.94 8.90
C CYS A 183 -6.43 19.86 9.87
N GLU A 184 -6.50 21.15 9.56
CA GLU A 184 -7.21 22.16 10.36
C GLU A 184 -8.72 21.92 10.34
N GLU A 185 -9.30 21.66 9.14
CA GLU A 185 -10.73 21.36 8.99
C GLU A 185 -11.16 20.12 9.78
N LYS A 186 -10.28 19.08 9.81
CA LYS A 186 -10.53 17.83 10.53
C LYS A 186 -10.08 17.86 12.00
N GLU A 187 -9.60 19.01 12.49
CA GLU A 187 -9.08 19.20 13.85
C GLU A 187 -7.95 18.22 14.22
N HIS A 188 -7.10 17.86 13.25
CA HIS A 188 -5.95 16.98 13.45
C HIS A 188 -4.65 17.76 13.64
N GLN A 189 -3.76 17.20 14.44
CA GLN A 189 -2.41 17.73 14.59
C GLN A 189 -1.56 17.39 13.36
N TYR A 190 -0.61 18.28 13.03
CA TYR A 190 0.35 17.99 11.98
C TYR A 190 1.75 18.54 12.27
N VAL A 191 2.77 17.86 11.77
CA VAL A 191 4.18 18.26 11.80
C VAL A 191 4.75 18.07 10.40
N ILE A 192 4.81 19.17 9.65
CA ILE A 192 5.33 19.17 8.28
C ILE A 192 6.54 20.12 8.24
N ARG A 193 7.67 19.59 7.74
CA ARG A 193 8.89 20.38 7.63
C ARG A 193 8.70 21.51 6.63
N LEU A 194 9.07 22.75 7.00
CA LEU A 194 9.10 23.86 6.06
C LEU A 194 10.37 23.84 5.20
N LYS A 195 10.24 24.24 3.94
CA LYS A 195 11.41 24.51 3.09
C LYS A 195 12.17 25.70 3.64
N ARG A 196 13.48 25.60 3.66
CA ARG A 196 14.34 26.74 3.91
C ARG A 196 14.37 27.59 2.65
N ASN A 197 13.93 28.85 2.74
CA ASN A 197 14.08 29.85 1.68
C ASN A 197 15.53 30.31 1.62
#